data_144be3343955396934d40abe6423b68d
#
_entry.id   144be3343955396934d40abe6423b68d
#
_cell.length_a   1.000
_cell.length_b   1.000
_cell.length_c   1.000
_cell.angle_alpha   90.00
_cell.angle_beta   90.00
_cell.angle_gamma   90.00
#
_symmetry.space_group_name_H-M   'P 1'
#
loop_
_entity.id
_entity.type
_entity.pdbx_description
1 polymer ?
#
loop_
_entity_poly.entity_id
_entity_poly.type
_entity_poly.pdbx_seq_one_letter_code
_entity_poly.pdbx_strand_id
1 'polypeptide(L)'
;MLTMLPTGADVCAPAVVPDTLANRPKLPRLRTLKTFNLPPQQVDEVLLSASTLLPTPTSEILGGHPLRILIAPSGFKESLGPEHVADAIEAGCRKVLDEKSVILRKLPLHDGGEGFARALVAAHGGTIVDETVTGPIGRPVQSHLGFVHDNKTAVLDMAAAAGLRLVPKDSRDPTVTTTYGVGELIRKALDAGCTKVIVGCGDSGTSDGGVGMLQALGVRLLDAEGKELPEADGGRALSRLDKICWCGVHPRLRKDAGKHR
;
A
#
# COMPACT_ATOMS: atom_id res chain seq x y z
N MET A 1 -13.98 8.81 -11.63
CA MET A 1 -13.81 8.71 -13.09
C MET A 1 -12.64 7.77 -13.29
N LEU A 2 -12.92 6.49 -13.46
CA LEU A 2 -11.91 5.52 -13.88
C LEU A 2 -11.54 5.90 -15.30
N THR A 3 -10.39 6.52 -15.50
CA THR A 3 -9.88 6.79 -16.84
C THR A 3 -9.16 5.52 -17.29
N MET A 4 -9.81 4.75 -18.15
CA MET A 4 -9.12 3.77 -18.96
C MET A 4 -8.19 4.52 -19.90
N LEU A 5 -6.88 4.26 -19.77
CA LEU A 5 -5.91 4.69 -20.77
C LEU A 5 -6.12 3.87 -22.06
N PRO A 6 -6.02 4.50 -23.23
CA PRO A 6 -6.14 3.79 -24.49
C PRO A 6 -4.94 2.84 -24.67
N THR A 7 -5.23 1.62 -25.08
CA THR A 7 -4.25 0.67 -25.60
C THR A 7 -3.72 1.19 -26.93
N GLY A 8 -2.56 1.82 -26.91
CA GLY A 8 -1.78 2.17 -28.06
C GLY A 8 -0.37 1.68 -27.82
N ALA A 9 0.03 0.64 -28.53
CA ALA A 9 1.38 0.14 -28.55
C ALA A 9 2.28 1.17 -29.22
N ASP A 10 3.13 1.85 -28.43
CA ASP A 10 4.39 2.37 -28.91
C ASP A 10 5.47 1.86 -27.96
N VAL A 11 6.07 0.77 -28.39
CA VAL A 11 7.25 0.17 -27.76
C VAL A 11 8.40 1.15 -27.96
N CYS A 12 8.73 1.92 -26.93
CA CYS A 12 9.97 2.68 -26.89
C CYS A 12 11.14 1.69 -26.98
N ALA A 13 11.88 1.72 -28.06
CA ALA A 13 13.09 0.93 -28.24
C ALA A 13 14.06 1.21 -27.07
N PRO A 14 14.73 0.20 -26.50
CA PRO A 14 15.66 0.42 -25.41
C PRO A 14 16.82 1.27 -25.93
N ALA A 15 17.07 2.39 -25.25
CA ALA A 15 18.27 3.18 -25.48
C ALA A 15 19.48 2.29 -25.27
N VAL A 16 20.30 2.14 -26.29
CA VAL A 16 21.58 1.43 -26.23
C VAL A 16 22.47 2.26 -25.31
N VAL A 17 22.65 1.81 -24.07
CA VAL A 17 23.65 2.33 -23.14
C VAL A 17 25.02 1.79 -23.65
N PRO A 18 26.02 2.63 -23.91
CA PRO A 18 27.32 2.16 -24.31
C PRO A 18 27.92 1.24 -23.24
N ASP A 19 28.41 0.09 -23.66
CA ASP A 19 29.02 -0.93 -22.81
C ASP A 19 30.42 -0.48 -22.34
N THR A 20 30.45 0.42 -21.34
CA THR A 20 31.70 0.82 -20.64
C THR A 20 31.97 -0.02 -19.39
N LEU A 21 31.27 -1.14 -19.22
CA LEU A 21 31.32 -2.01 -18.03
C LEU A 21 32.29 -3.18 -18.16
N ALA A 22 33.06 -3.28 -19.28
CA ALA A 22 33.91 -4.43 -19.56
C ALA A 22 35.12 -4.61 -18.61
N ASN A 23 35.45 -3.62 -17.75
CA ASN A 23 36.64 -3.67 -16.89
C ASN A 23 36.31 -3.55 -15.38
N ARG A 24 35.18 -4.06 -14.91
CA ARG A 24 34.93 -4.16 -13.46
C ARG A 24 35.58 -5.44 -12.90
N PRO A 25 36.33 -5.36 -11.77
CA PRO A 25 36.78 -6.54 -11.08
C PRO A 25 35.57 -7.38 -10.70
N LYS A 26 35.57 -8.67 -11.03
CA LYS A 26 34.49 -9.61 -10.67
C LYS A 26 34.41 -9.67 -9.15
N LEU A 27 33.38 -9.06 -8.58
CA LEU A 27 33.06 -9.25 -7.17
C LEU A 27 32.86 -10.76 -6.90
N PRO A 28 33.43 -11.30 -5.82
CA PRO A 28 33.18 -12.69 -5.45
C PRO A 28 31.67 -12.90 -5.31
N ARG A 29 31.15 -13.96 -5.95
CA ARG A 29 29.75 -14.34 -5.84
C ARG A 29 29.44 -14.55 -4.36
N LEU A 30 28.68 -13.66 -3.75
CA LEU A 30 28.06 -13.89 -2.45
C LEU A 30 27.24 -15.17 -2.60
N ARG A 31 27.70 -16.25 -1.96
CA ARG A 31 26.91 -17.46 -1.79
C ARG A 31 25.64 -17.03 -1.05
N THR A 32 24.50 -17.39 -1.62
CA THR A 32 23.16 -17.15 -1.05
C THR A 32 23.20 -17.54 0.43
N LEU A 33 23.19 -16.54 1.31
CA LEU A 33 23.01 -16.77 2.75
C LEU A 33 21.58 -17.34 2.89
N LYS A 34 21.51 -18.64 3.19
CA LYS A 34 20.26 -19.23 3.65
C LYS A 34 19.85 -18.44 4.90
N THR A 35 18.59 -18.02 4.95
CA THR A 35 17.98 -17.40 6.13
C THR A 35 18.16 -18.33 7.31
N PHE A 36 19.14 -18.05 8.15
CA PHE A 36 19.30 -18.71 9.43
C PHE A 36 18.44 -17.94 10.44
N ASN A 37 17.56 -18.64 11.16
CA ASN A 37 16.98 -18.16 12.41
C ASN A 37 18.10 -18.15 13.45
N LEU A 38 18.94 -17.16 13.40
CA LEU A 38 20.02 -16.96 14.40
C LEU A 38 19.44 -16.11 15.54
N PRO A 39 19.73 -16.45 16.80
CA PRO A 39 19.42 -15.59 17.93
C PRO A 39 20.15 -14.24 17.77
N PRO A 40 19.59 -13.11 18.29
CA PRO A 40 20.10 -11.77 18.07
C PRO A 40 21.61 -11.60 18.37
N GLN A 41 22.12 -12.30 19.37
CA GLN A 41 23.54 -12.28 19.75
C GLN A 41 24.49 -12.89 18.70
N GLN A 42 24.02 -13.90 17.93
CA GLN A 42 24.81 -14.48 16.84
C GLN A 42 24.78 -13.64 15.57
N VAL A 43 23.76 -12.81 15.39
CA VAL A 43 23.67 -11.86 14.27
C VAL A 43 24.76 -10.79 14.41
N ASP A 44 25.01 -10.31 15.63
CA ASP A 44 26.05 -9.31 15.90
C ASP A 44 27.47 -9.89 15.67
N GLU A 45 27.74 -11.14 16.04
CA GLU A 45 29.01 -11.82 15.73
C GLU A 45 29.24 -12.03 14.24
N VAL A 46 28.21 -12.42 13.49
CA VAL A 46 28.29 -12.57 12.02
C VAL A 46 28.52 -11.22 11.34
N LEU A 47 27.87 -10.17 11.82
CA LEU A 47 28.05 -8.80 11.28
C LEU A 47 29.44 -8.25 11.62
N LEU A 48 29.97 -8.50 12.82
CA LEU A 48 31.35 -8.14 13.20
C LEU A 48 32.38 -8.89 12.33
N SER A 49 32.18 -10.18 12.09
CA SER A 49 33.10 -10.96 11.25
C SER A 49 33.02 -10.55 9.77
N ALA A 50 31.84 -10.14 9.28
CA ALA A 50 31.67 -9.61 7.94
C ALA A 50 32.33 -8.22 7.76
N SER A 51 32.32 -7.38 8.78
CA SER A 51 32.96 -6.05 8.75
C SER A 51 34.49 -6.11 8.69
N THR A 52 35.09 -7.18 9.19
CA THR A 52 36.54 -7.41 9.10
C THR A 52 36.97 -7.98 7.75
N LEU A 53 36.05 -8.52 6.96
CA LEU A 53 36.33 -9.15 5.66
C LEU A 53 36.06 -8.26 4.44
N LEU A 54 35.30 -7.17 4.60
CA LEU A 54 35.03 -6.22 3.54
C LEU A 54 35.87 -4.96 3.79
N PRO A 55 36.76 -4.56 2.85
CA PRO A 55 37.41 -3.27 2.98
C PRO A 55 36.33 -2.19 3.02
N THR A 56 36.36 -1.38 4.09
CA THR A 56 35.52 -0.17 4.16
C THR A 56 35.77 0.63 2.89
N PRO A 57 34.76 1.01 2.12
CA PRO A 57 34.98 1.83 0.94
C PRO A 57 35.63 3.15 1.38
N THR A 58 36.93 3.26 1.17
CA THR A 58 37.66 4.49 1.45
C THR A 58 37.28 5.54 0.42
N SER A 59 37.32 6.80 0.79
CA SER A 59 37.06 7.93 -0.10
C SER A 59 37.90 7.90 -1.39
N GLU A 60 39.08 7.24 -1.36
CA GLU A 60 39.95 7.03 -2.52
C GLU A 60 39.32 6.15 -3.60
N ILE A 61 38.52 5.12 -3.23
CA ILE A 61 37.83 4.25 -4.21
C ILE A 61 36.75 5.00 -4.97
N LEU A 62 36.19 6.06 -4.39
CA LEU A 62 35.07 6.84 -4.92
C LEU A 62 35.51 8.19 -5.53
N GLY A 63 36.82 8.40 -5.77
CA GLY A 63 37.31 9.66 -6.36
C GLY A 63 37.09 10.87 -5.46
N GLY A 64 37.10 10.69 -4.13
CA GLY A 64 36.93 11.77 -3.15
C GLY A 64 35.47 12.19 -2.88
N HIS A 65 34.49 11.54 -3.51
CA HIS A 65 33.06 11.81 -3.25
C HIS A 65 32.44 10.82 -2.27
N PRO A 66 31.54 11.25 -1.36
CA PRO A 66 30.84 10.34 -0.47
C PRO A 66 29.92 9.39 -1.26
N LEU A 67 29.90 8.13 -0.86
CA LEU A 67 28.95 7.13 -1.37
C LEU A 67 27.52 7.57 -1.01
N ARG A 68 26.62 7.63 -1.99
CA ARG A 68 25.22 7.95 -1.78
C ARG A 68 24.39 6.68 -1.83
N ILE A 69 23.72 6.36 -0.73
CA ILE A 69 22.85 5.20 -0.62
C ILE A 69 21.41 5.68 -0.39
N LEU A 70 20.48 5.26 -1.26
CA LEU A 70 19.06 5.43 -1.06
C LEU A 70 18.48 4.14 -0.46
N ILE A 71 17.84 4.27 0.70
CA ILE A 71 17.17 3.20 1.43
C ILE A 71 15.67 3.34 1.14
N ALA A 72 15.15 2.54 0.21
CA ALA A 72 13.79 2.63 -0.28
C ALA A 72 13.03 1.29 -0.14
N PRO A 73 12.83 0.80 1.09
CA PRO A 73 12.12 -0.46 1.32
C PRO A 73 10.62 -0.26 1.28
N SER A 74 9.90 -1.34 0.98
CA SER A 74 8.50 -1.52 1.37
C SER A 74 8.41 -2.17 2.75
N GLY A 75 7.19 -2.29 3.29
CA GLY A 75 6.95 -2.96 4.57
C GLY A 75 7.00 -4.48 4.49
N PHE A 76 7.15 -5.13 5.64
CA PHE A 76 6.99 -6.58 5.80
C PHE A 76 5.61 -6.86 6.39
N LYS A 77 4.78 -7.58 5.64
CA LYS A 77 3.39 -7.92 6.04
C LYS A 77 3.31 -8.40 7.48
N GLU A 78 2.36 -7.84 8.23
CA GLU A 78 2.07 -8.18 9.63
C GLU A 78 3.27 -8.04 10.61
N SER A 79 4.39 -7.40 10.19
CA SER A 79 5.60 -7.25 10.99
C SER A 79 6.02 -5.78 11.15
N LEU A 80 6.63 -5.19 10.12
CA LEU A 80 7.18 -3.84 10.17
C LEU A 80 6.66 -2.99 9.00
N GLY A 81 6.27 -1.76 9.28
CA GLY A 81 5.99 -0.75 8.24
C GLY A 81 7.28 -0.28 7.54
N PRO A 82 7.14 0.33 6.35
CA PRO A 82 8.29 0.74 5.52
C PRO A 82 9.26 1.68 6.25
N GLU A 83 8.75 2.57 7.13
CA GLU A 83 9.55 3.50 7.92
C GLU A 83 10.49 2.76 8.87
N HIS A 84 9.94 1.82 9.65
CA HIS A 84 10.72 1.02 10.60
C HIS A 84 11.73 0.11 9.89
N VAL A 85 11.39 -0.40 8.71
CA VAL A 85 12.32 -1.17 7.87
C VAL A 85 13.47 -0.27 7.40
N ALA A 86 13.16 0.95 6.95
CA ALA A 86 14.18 1.91 6.51
C ALA A 86 15.10 2.31 7.67
N ASP A 87 14.55 2.51 8.88
CA ASP A 87 15.33 2.83 10.08
C ASP A 87 16.27 1.67 10.47
N ALA A 88 15.77 0.44 10.41
CA ALA A 88 16.59 -0.74 10.72
C ALA A 88 17.72 -0.92 9.70
N ILE A 89 17.46 -0.69 8.41
CA ILE A 89 18.49 -0.73 7.36
C ILE A 89 19.53 0.38 7.57
N GLU A 90 19.09 1.62 7.84
CA GLU A 90 20.00 2.73 8.13
C GLU A 90 20.89 2.41 9.34
N ALA A 91 20.31 1.93 10.43
CA ALA A 91 21.06 1.56 11.64
C ALA A 91 22.09 0.45 11.35
N GLY A 92 21.75 -0.53 10.52
CA GLY A 92 22.69 -1.56 10.06
C GLY A 92 23.84 -0.99 9.21
N CYS A 93 23.52 -0.11 8.25
CA CYS A 93 24.54 0.55 7.43
C CYS A 93 25.52 1.38 8.26
N ARG A 94 25.01 2.12 9.25
CA ARG A 94 25.85 2.95 10.12
C ARG A 94 26.77 2.18 11.05
N LYS A 95 26.53 0.88 11.28
CA LYS A 95 27.46 0.02 12.03
C LYS A 95 28.73 -0.32 11.27
N VAL A 96 28.70 -0.29 9.93
CA VAL A 96 29.79 -0.76 9.08
C VAL A 96 30.34 0.30 8.13
N LEU A 97 29.62 1.42 7.95
CA LEU A 97 30.01 2.50 7.05
C LEU A 97 30.38 3.76 7.84
N ASP A 98 31.52 4.37 7.49
CA ASP A 98 31.96 5.62 8.11
C ASP A 98 31.04 6.78 7.69
N GLU A 99 30.59 7.58 8.66
CA GLU A 99 29.68 8.71 8.45
C GLU A 99 30.23 9.78 7.50
N LYS A 100 31.55 9.94 7.43
CA LYS A 100 32.21 10.92 6.56
C LYS A 100 32.27 10.47 5.11
N SER A 101 32.21 9.14 4.87
CA SER A 101 32.33 8.56 3.54
C SER A 101 30.98 8.21 2.91
N VAL A 102 29.86 8.33 3.64
CA VAL A 102 28.53 7.88 3.20
C VAL A 102 27.44 8.90 3.47
N ILE A 103 26.59 9.12 2.50
CA ILE A 103 25.33 9.85 2.66
C ILE A 103 24.19 8.85 2.51
N LEU A 104 23.44 8.62 3.60
CA LEU A 104 22.25 7.76 3.61
C LEU A 104 21.00 8.64 3.47
N ARG A 105 20.08 8.24 2.58
CA ARG A 105 18.75 8.83 2.47
C ARG A 105 17.70 7.74 2.55
N LYS A 106 16.70 7.97 3.39
CA LYS A 106 15.52 7.09 3.50
C LYS A 106 14.39 7.60 2.60
N LEU A 107 13.77 6.67 1.89
CA LEU A 107 12.55 6.90 1.11
C LEU A 107 11.64 5.67 1.28
N PRO A 108 10.93 5.56 2.41
CA PRO A 108 9.97 4.47 2.60
C PRO A 108 8.93 4.46 1.47
N LEU A 109 8.68 3.27 0.89
CA LEU A 109 7.76 3.11 -0.23
C LEU A 109 6.50 2.39 0.23
N HIS A 110 5.34 3.01 -0.02
CA HIS A 110 4.04 2.42 0.22
C HIS A 110 3.46 1.88 -1.09
N ASP A 111 3.07 0.61 -1.08
CA ASP A 111 2.52 -0.12 -2.24
C ASP A 111 0.99 -0.03 -2.36
N GLY A 112 0.38 0.89 -1.61
CA GLY A 112 -1.06 1.04 -1.49
C GLY A 112 -1.65 0.30 -0.28
N GLY A 113 -0.83 -0.39 0.52
CA GLY A 113 -1.21 -1.00 1.79
C GLY A 113 -1.32 0.00 2.94
N GLU A 114 -1.25 -0.52 4.15
CA GLU A 114 -1.36 0.28 5.37
C GLU A 114 -0.34 1.42 5.42
N GLY A 115 -0.81 2.62 5.79
CA GLY A 115 0.01 3.83 5.86
C GLY A 115 0.13 4.62 4.56
N PHE A 116 -0.37 4.09 3.43
CA PHE A 116 -0.33 4.78 2.14
C PHE A 116 -1.00 6.16 2.19
N ALA A 117 -2.22 6.26 2.77
CA ALA A 117 -2.94 7.54 2.86
C ALA A 117 -2.15 8.55 3.71
N ARG A 118 -1.61 8.13 4.86
CA ARG A 118 -0.80 9.01 5.73
C ARG A 118 0.46 9.52 5.03
N ALA A 119 1.17 8.64 4.32
CA ALA A 119 2.36 9.01 3.57
C ALA A 119 2.05 10.00 2.45
N LEU A 120 0.97 9.75 1.68
CA LEU A 120 0.58 10.62 0.58
C LEU A 120 0.11 12.00 1.09
N VAL A 121 -0.67 12.03 2.17
CA VAL A 121 -1.12 13.28 2.82
C VAL A 121 0.07 14.08 3.36
N ALA A 122 1.03 13.43 4.02
CA ALA A 122 2.24 14.08 4.51
C ALA A 122 3.07 14.70 3.38
N ALA A 123 3.19 13.98 2.25
CA ALA A 123 3.93 14.46 1.07
C ALA A 123 3.27 15.66 0.38
N HIS A 124 1.94 15.82 0.48
CA HIS A 124 1.18 16.88 -0.18
C HIS A 124 0.70 18.00 0.75
N GLY A 125 1.04 17.95 2.04
CA GLY A 125 0.65 18.99 3.00
C GLY A 125 -0.86 19.00 3.30
N GLY A 126 -1.48 17.82 3.38
CA GLY A 126 -2.91 17.67 3.66
C GLY A 126 -3.23 17.41 5.15
N THR A 127 -4.44 16.94 5.41
CA THR A 127 -4.94 16.58 6.74
C THR A 127 -5.43 15.15 6.80
N ILE A 128 -5.29 14.52 7.97
CA ILE A 128 -5.88 13.20 8.27
C ILE A 128 -7.03 13.42 9.25
N VAL A 129 -8.14 12.76 8.99
CA VAL A 129 -9.32 12.72 9.87
C VAL A 129 -9.54 11.28 10.29
N ASP A 130 -9.59 11.03 11.59
CA ASP A 130 -9.88 9.71 12.13
C ASP A 130 -11.39 9.44 12.06
N GLU A 131 -11.75 8.21 11.69
CA GLU A 131 -13.11 7.78 11.45
C GLU A 131 -13.37 6.40 12.04
N THR A 132 -14.59 6.17 12.54
CA THR A 132 -15.04 4.83 12.91
C THR A 132 -15.89 4.29 11.77
N VAL A 133 -15.55 3.10 11.28
CA VAL A 133 -16.26 2.44 10.16
C VAL A 133 -16.44 0.95 10.45
N THR A 134 -17.23 0.29 9.63
CA THR A 134 -17.42 -1.16 9.66
C THR A 134 -16.14 -1.87 9.23
N GLY A 135 -15.57 -2.68 10.12
CA GLY A 135 -14.38 -3.49 9.84
C GLY A 135 -14.70 -4.73 8.99
N PRO A 136 -13.65 -5.49 8.61
CA PRO A 136 -13.77 -6.60 7.68
C PRO A 136 -14.66 -7.76 8.19
N ILE A 137 -14.87 -7.88 9.49
CA ILE A 137 -15.73 -8.90 10.12
C ILE A 137 -17.06 -8.32 10.66
N GLY A 138 -17.49 -7.16 10.14
CA GLY A 138 -18.74 -6.51 10.52
C GLY A 138 -18.73 -5.77 11.86
N ARG A 139 -17.58 -5.68 12.54
CA ARG A 139 -17.43 -4.93 13.81
C ARG A 139 -16.85 -3.55 13.55
N PRO A 140 -17.20 -2.53 14.36
CA PRO A 140 -16.61 -1.20 14.25
C PRO A 140 -15.09 -1.25 14.42
N VAL A 141 -14.36 -0.51 13.59
CA VAL A 141 -12.89 -0.32 13.67
C VAL A 141 -12.55 1.15 13.55
N GLN A 142 -11.44 1.53 14.18
CA GLN A 142 -10.84 2.84 13.97
C GLN A 142 -10.11 2.86 12.63
N SER A 143 -10.41 3.84 11.83
CA SER A 143 -9.87 4.05 10.50
C SER A 143 -9.52 5.52 10.30
N HIS A 144 -9.15 5.91 9.09
CA HIS A 144 -8.85 7.31 8.78
C HIS A 144 -9.11 7.61 7.29
N LEU A 145 -9.26 8.90 7.04
CA LEU A 145 -9.44 9.47 5.70
C LEU A 145 -8.52 10.68 5.55
N GLY A 146 -7.74 10.72 4.49
CA GLY A 146 -6.86 11.83 4.16
C GLY A 146 -7.51 12.81 3.20
N PHE A 147 -7.20 14.11 3.34
CA PHE A 147 -7.61 15.15 2.43
C PHE A 147 -6.40 15.95 1.96
N VAL A 148 -6.31 16.16 0.64
CA VAL A 148 -5.27 16.96 -0.01
C VAL A 148 -5.87 17.90 -1.05
N HIS A 149 -5.09 18.87 -1.53
CA HIS A 149 -5.49 19.81 -2.56
C HIS A 149 -6.80 20.55 -2.22
N ASP A 150 -6.79 21.30 -1.10
CA ASP A 150 -7.94 22.07 -0.59
C ASP A 150 -9.20 21.20 -0.41
N ASN A 151 -9.01 20.00 0.09
CA ASN A 151 -10.06 18.99 0.32
C ASN A 151 -10.80 18.54 -0.96
N LYS A 152 -10.22 18.74 -2.13
CA LYS A 152 -10.80 18.26 -3.40
C LYS A 152 -10.48 16.80 -3.68
N THR A 153 -9.40 16.29 -3.10
CA THR A 153 -8.98 14.90 -3.25
C THR A 153 -8.97 14.21 -1.90
N ALA A 154 -9.73 13.14 -1.77
CA ALA A 154 -9.64 12.22 -0.64
C ALA A 154 -8.65 11.09 -0.93
N VAL A 155 -7.94 10.65 0.10
CA VAL A 155 -6.98 9.54 0.03
C VAL A 155 -7.29 8.57 1.14
N LEU A 156 -7.38 7.30 0.83
CA LEU A 156 -7.60 6.24 1.83
C LEU A 156 -6.84 4.97 1.46
N ASP A 157 -6.44 4.20 2.47
CA ASP A 157 -6.00 2.82 2.32
C ASP A 157 -7.18 1.92 2.64
N MET A 158 -7.50 1.00 1.74
CA MET A 158 -8.53 0.02 2.05
C MET A 158 -8.14 -0.84 3.28
N ALA A 159 -6.84 -1.03 3.53
CA ALA A 159 -6.34 -1.77 4.68
C ALA A 159 -6.73 -1.14 6.02
N ALA A 160 -6.94 0.19 6.09
CA ALA A 160 -7.38 0.88 7.30
C ALA A 160 -8.83 0.56 7.70
N ALA A 161 -9.66 0.03 6.76
CA ALA A 161 -11.04 -0.37 7.02
C ALA A 161 -11.29 -1.86 6.76
N ALA A 162 -10.53 -2.50 5.86
CA ALA A 162 -10.76 -3.87 5.38
C ALA A 162 -9.45 -4.69 5.28
N GLY A 163 -8.42 -4.31 6.05
CA GLY A 163 -7.10 -4.94 6.03
C GLY A 163 -7.05 -6.28 6.76
N LEU A 164 -6.09 -7.12 6.35
CA LEU A 164 -5.87 -8.44 6.95
C LEU A 164 -5.51 -8.36 8.45
N ARG A 165 -4.84 -7.30 8.87
CA ARG A 165 -4.48 -7.07 10.28
C ARG A 165 -5.70 -6.86 11.18
N LEU A 166 -6.81 -6.36 10.62
CA LEU A 166 -8.08 -6.18 11.34
C LEU A 166 -8.87 -7.48 11.47
N VAL A 167 -8.44 -8.56 10.82
CA VAL A 167 -9.06 -9.88 10.90
C VAL A 167 -8.27 -10.75 11.89
N PRO A 168 -8.83 -11.09 13.06
CA PRO A 168 -8.19 -12.02 14.00
C PRO A 168 -7.83 -13.33 13.31
N LYS A 169 -6.70 -13.93 13.69
CA LYS A 169 -6.16 -15.12 13.00
C LYS A 169 -7.12 -16.33 13.01
N ASP A 170 -7.88 -16.47 14.08
CA ASP A 170 -8.92 -17.49 14.28
C ASP A 170 -10.22 -17.21 13.52
N SER A 171 -10.39 -15.99 13.00
CA SER A 171 -11.59 -15.51 12.30
C SER A 171 -11.32 -15.22 10.81
N ARG A 172 -10.22 -15.74 10.27
CA ARG A 172 -9.80 -15.51 8.86
C ARG A 172 -10.59 -16.44 7.91
N ASP A 173 -11.82 -16.07 7.64
CA ASP A 173 -12.67 -16.68 6.62
C ASP A 173 -12.93 -15.68 5.49
N PRO A 174 -12.34 -15.85 4.29
CA PRO A 174 -12.51 -14.91 3.18
C PRO A 174 -13.94 -14.84 2.65
N THR A 175 -14.78 -15.83 2.98
CA THR A 175 -16.17 -15.85 2.52
C THR A 175 -17.08 -14.89 3.26
N VAL A 176 -16.68 -14.45 4.47
CA VAL A 176 -17.49 -13.58 5.34
C VAL A 176 -16.91 -12.16 5.51
N THR A 177 -15.67 -11.94 5.07
CA THR A 177 -15.06 -10.61 5.20
C THR A 177 -15.58 -9.64 4.15
N THR A 178 -15.72 -8.35 4.53
CA THR A 178 -16.41 -7.34 3.75
C THR A 178 -15.61 -6.06 3.57
N THR A 179 -15.79 -5.40 2.42
CA THR A 179 -15.27 -4.06 2.10
C THR A 179 -16.23 -2.94 2.48
N TYR A 180 -17.29 -3.19 3.26
CA TYR A 180 -18.33 -2.21 3.58
C TYR A 180 -17.75 -0.90 4.14
N GLY A 181 -16.83 -0.98 5.11
CA GLY A 181 -16.19 0.19 5.70
C GLY A 181 -15.35 1.04 4.73
N VAL A 182 -14.81 0.42 3.68
CA VAL A 182 -14.14 1.19 2.60
C VAL A 182 -15.17 2.08 1.89
N GLY A 183 -16.36 1.54 1.63
CA GLY A 183 -17.47 2.30 1.05
C GLY A 183 -17.95 3.43 1.96
N GLU A 184 -17.97 3.21 3.28
CA GLU A 184 -18.29 4.26 4.26
C GLU A 184 -17.29 5.41 4.21
N LEU A 185 -15.98 5.13 4.11
CA LEU A 185 -14.95 6.16 3.94
C LEU A 185 -15.13 6.93 2.63
N ILE A 186 -15.41 6.23 1.53
CA ILE A 186 -15.67 6.89 0.24
C ILE A 186 -16.92 7.76 0.32
N ARG A 187 -17.99 7.31 0.96
CA ARG A 187 -19.22 8.09 1.17
C ARG A 187 -18.92 9.38 1.94
N LYS A 188 -18.16 9.30 3.04
CA LYS A 188 -17.72 10.47 3.80
C LYS A 188 -16.91 11.46 2.95
N ALA A 189 -16.01 10.96 2.10
CA ALA A 189 -15.27 11.80 1.16
C ALA A 189 -16.19 12.52 0.17
N LEU A 190 -17.19 11.84 -0.36
CA LEU A 190 -18.19 12.42 -1.26
C LEU A 190 -19.06 13.46 -0.55
N ASP A 191 -19.50 13.19 0.68
CA ASP A 191 -20.28 14.11 1.53
C ASP A 191 -19.47 15.37 1.86
N ALA A 192 -18.16 15.23 2.09
CA ALA A 192 -17.24 16.34 2.31
C ALA A 192 -16.95 17.17 1.04
N GLY A 193 -17.49 16.77 -0.11
CA GLY A 193 -17.38 17.53 -1.35
C GLY A 193 -16.19 17.19 -2.23
N CYS A 194 -15.45 16.11 -1.93
CA CYS A 194 -14.35 15.65 -2.78
C CYS A 194 -14.82 15.33 -4.19
N THR A 195 -14.00 15.66 -5.16
CA THR A 195 -14.23 15.38 -6.59
C THR A 195 -13.33 14.25 -7.10
N LYS A 196 -12.33 13.87 -6.30
CA LYS A 196 -11.39 12.79 -6.59
C LYS A 196 -11.19 11.95 -5.33
N VAL A 197 -11.14 10.63 -5.50
CA VAL A 197 -10.80 9.68 -4.44
C VAL A 197 -9.65 8.81 -4.93
N ILE A 198 -8.60 8.70 -4.12
CA ILE A 198 -7.46 7.81 -4.34
C ILE A 198 -7.56 6.71 -3.30
N VAL A 199 -7.61 5.46 -3.76
CA VAL A 199 -7.71 4.28 -2.90
C VAL A 199 -6.46 3.45 -3.07
N GLY A 200 -5.71 3.26 -1.99
CA GLY A 200 -4.63 2.30 -1.91
C GLY A 200 -5.19 0.89 -1.68
N CYS A 201 -4.82 -0.08 -2.51
CA CYS A 201 -5.42 -1.43 -2.53
C CYS A 201 -4.46 -2.53 -2.05
N GLY A 202 -3.48 -2.21 -1.18
CA GLY A 202 -2.60 -3.19 -0.55
C GLY A 202 -3.19 -3.78 0.75
N ASP A 203 -2.58 -4.85 1.24
CA ASP A 203 -2.84 -5.49 2.55
C ASP A 203 -4.29 -5.89 2.83
N SER A 204 -5.09 -6.16 1.78
CA SER A 204 -6.50 -6.56 1.88
C SER A 204 -6.70 -7.82 2.74
N GLY A 205 -7.73 -7.81 3.60
CA GLY A 205 -8.24 -8.94 4.36
C GLY A 205 -9.60 -9.45 3.87
N THR A 206 -10.02 -9.06 2.65
CA THR A 206 -11.36 -9.31 2.10
C THR A 206 -11.28 -9.90 0.69
N SER A 207 -12.32 -10.68 0.33
CA SER A 207 -12.48 -11.28 -1.00
C SER A 207 -13.96 -11.22 -1.44
N ASP A 208 -14.61 -10.06 -1.23
CA ASP A 208 -16.02 -9.86 -1.53
C ASP A 208 -16.27 -9.21 -2.91
N GLY A 209 -15.24 -9.08 -3.76
CA GLY A 209 -15.38 -8.43 -5.07
C GLY A 209 -15.75 -6.94 -5.00
N GLY A 210 -15.66 -6.32 -3.80
CA GLY A 210 -16.03 -4.92 -3.57
C GLY A 210 -17.54 -4.69 -3.37
N VAL A 211 -18.34 -5.75 -3.24
CA VAL A 211 -19.81 -5.60 -3.12
C VAL A 211 -20.20 -4.91 -1.82
N GLY A 212 -19.49 -5.16 -0.71
CA GLY A 212 -19.72 -4.43 0.54
C GLY A 212 -19.49 -2.92 0.37
N MET A 213 -18.41 -2.53 -0.29
CA MET A 213 -18.14 -1.13 -0.64
C MET A 213 -19.28 -0.52 -1.46
N LEU A 214 -19.78 -1.25 -2.46
CA LEU A 214 -20.90 -0.78 -3.28
C LEU A 214 -22.19 -0.62 -2.46
N GLN A 215 -22.49 -1.55 -1.55
CA GLN A 215 -23.65 -1.43 -0.65
C GLN A 215 -23.56 -0.18 0.22
N ALA A 216 -22.41 0.09 0.83
CA ALA A 216 -22.21 1.30 1.63
C ALA A 216 -22.35 2.60 0.82
N LEU A 217 -22.14 2.54 -0.50
CA LEU A 217 -22.38 3.64 -1.44
C LEU A 217 -23.84 3.70 -1.95
N GLY A 218 -24.73 2.82 -1.44
CA GLY A 218 -26.15 2.82 -1.76
C GLY A 218 -26.56 1.98 -2.98
N VAL A 219 -25.67 1.14 -3.48
CA VAL A 219 -26.01 0.16 -4.50
C VAL A 219 -26.74 -1.01 -3.83
N ARG A 220 -27.88 -1.42 -4.37
CA ARG A 220 -28.64 -2.56 -3.85
C ARG A 220 -28.31 -3.83 -4.63
N LEU A 221 -28.08 -4.89 -3.89
CA LEU A 221 -27.77 -6.22 -4.40
C LEU A 221 -28.98 -7.11 -4.17
N LEU A 222 -29.53 -7.70 -5.22
CA LEU A 222 -30.77 -8.49 -5.16
C LEU A 222 -30.51 -9.92 -5.54
N ASP A 223 -31.19 -10.87 -4.86
CA ASP A 223 -31.24 -12.27 -5.26
C ASP A 223 -32.26 -12.51 -6.39
N ALA A 224 -32.41 -13.77 -6.81
CA ALA A 224 -33.30 -14.20 -7.89
C ALA A 224 -34.78 -13.91 -7.59
N GLU A 225 -35.16 -13.85 -6.31
CA GLU A 225 -36.50 -13.52 -5.86
C GLU A 225 -36.72 -12.02 -5.75
N GLY A 226 -35.70 -11.18 -6.04
CA GLY A 226 -35.73 -9.72 -5.94
C GLY A 226 -35.58 -9.22 -4.51
N LYS A 227 -35.22 -10.06 -3.56
CA LYS A 227 -34.96 -9.69 -2.17
C LYS A 227 -33.56 -9.12 -2.04
N GLU A 228 -33.39 -8.10 -1.23
CA GLU A 228 -32.09 -7.48 -0.97
C GLU A 228 -31.18 -8.37 -0.14
N LEU A 229 -29.95 -8.53 -0.59
CA LEU A 229 -28.93 -9.26 0.15
C LEU A 229 -28.51 -8.45 1.38
N PRO A 230 -28.21 -9.14 2.51
CA PRO A 230 -27.75 -8.45 3.72
C PRO A 230 -26.53 -7.58 3.48
N GLU A 231 -26.49 -6.45 4.15
CA GLU A 231 -25.30 -5.58 4.10
C GLU A 231 -24.13 -6.25 4.80
N ALA A 232 -22.94 -6.01 4.27
CA ALA A 232 -21.67 -6.50 4.82
C ALA A 232 -21.59 -8.03 5.02
N ASP A 233 -22.34 -8.84 4.25
CA ASP A 233 -22.38 -10.30 4.36
C ASP A 233 -21.16 -11.02 3.75
N GLY A 234 -20.20 -10.27 3.21
CA GLY A 234 -18.95 -10.78 2.65
C GLY A 234 -19.09 -11.44 1.28
N GLY A 235 -18.02 -12.11 0.86
CA GLY A 235 -17.92 -12.71 -0.47
C GLY A 235 -18.94 -13.81 -0.75
N ARG A 236 -19.41 -14.53 0.27
CA ARG A 236 -20.46 -15.56 0.11
C ARG A 236 -21.78 -15.00 -0.43
N ALA A 237 -22.06 -13.71 -0.21
CA ALA A 237 -23.25 -13.07 -0.75
C ALA A 237 -23.30 -13.12 -2.27
N LEU A 238 -22.14 -13.14 -2.94
CA LEU A 238 -22.03 -13.19 -4.40
C LEU A 238 -22.66 -14.44 -5.01
N SER A 239 -22.70 -15.56 -4.29
CA SER A 239 -23.33 -16.79 -4.78
C SER A 239 -24.85 -16.69 -4.94
N ARG A 240 -25.47 -15.71 -4.27
CA ARG A 240 -26.91 -15.44 -4.32
C ARG A 240 -27.26 -14.22 -5.17
N LEU A 241 -26.25 -13.47 -5.64
CA LEU A 241 -26.44 -12.26 -6.40
C LEU A 241 -26.99 -12.56 -7.80
N ASP A 242 -28.16 -12.00 -8.11
CA ASP A 242 -28.79 -12.07 -9.43
C ASP A 242 -28.77 -10.70 -10.11
N LYS A 243 -29.09 -9.62 -9.37
CA LYS A 243 -29.27 -8.30 -9.94
C LYS A 243 -28.61 -7.21 -9.09
N ILE A 244 -27.99 -6.25 -9.78
CA ILE A 244 -27.42 -5.02 -9.18
C ILE A 244 -28.30 -3.83 -9.54
N CYS A 245 -28.84 -3.13 -8.53
CA CYS A 245 -29.66 -1.94 -8.70
C CYS A 245 -28.90 -0.69 -8.24
N TRP A 246 -28.69 0.24 -9.16
CA TRP A 246 -28.01 1.52 -8.93
C TRP A 246 -28.97 2.63 -8.44
N CYS A 247 -30.23 2.31 -8.21
CA CYS A 247 -31.27 3.29 -7.88
C CYS A 247 -30.99 4.08 -6.59
N GLY A 248 -30.32 3.46 -5.61
CA GLY A 248 -29.95 4.06 -4.34
C GLY A 248 -28.54 4.66 -4.29
N VAL A 249 -27.75 4.55 -5.35
CA VAL A 249 -26.35 4.98 -5.32
C VAL A 249 -26.21 6.45 -4.94
N HIS A 250 -25.15 6.76 -4.20
CA HIS A 250 -24.85 8.12 -3.73
C HIS A 250 -25.00 9.15 -4.86
N PRO A 251 -25.72 10.30 -4.66
CA PRO A 251 -26.06 11.23 -5.74
C PRO A 251 -24.84 11.73 -6.54
N ARG A 252 -23.70 11.94 -5.91
CA ARG A 252 -22.47 12.40 -6.57
C ARG A 252 -21.81 11.34 -7.47
N LEU A 253 -22.23 10.08 -7.40
CA LEU A 253 -21.78 8.99 -8.26
C LEU A 253 -22.73 8.76 -9.45
N ARG A 254 -23.92 9.37 -9.42
CA ARG A 254 -24.83 9.30 -10.56
C ARG A 254 -24.25 10.13 -11.70
N LYS A 255 -24.05 9.51 -12.86
CA LYS A 255 -23.87 10.28 -14.10
C LYS A 255 -25.19 11.03 -14.34
N ASP A 256 -25.12 12.35 -14.45
CA ASP A 256 -26.23 13.12 -14.98
C ASP A 256 -26.60 12.52 -16.34
N ALA A 257 -27.75 11.85 -16.42
CA ALA A 257 -28.26 11.22 -17.64
C ALA A 257 -28.58 12.27 -18.76
N GLY A 258 -28.13 13.51 -18.60
CA GLY A 258 -28.48 14.66 -19.41
C GLY A 258 -27.37 15.35 -20.18
N LYS A 259 -26.12 14.90 -20.18
CA LYS A 259 -25.01 15.65 -20.82
C LYS A 259 -24.27 14.91 -21.95
N HIS A 260 -24.87 13.90 -22.58
CA HIS A 260 -24.40 13.36 -23.84
C HIS A 260 -25.58 13.29 -24.80
N ARG A 261 -25.89 14.43 -25.40
CA ARG A 261 -26.51 14.53 -26.71
C ARG A 261 -25.49 15.10 -27.69
#